data_436a37b6d99d8a68ceecea44116cdfad
#
_entry.id   436a37b6d99d8a68ceecea44116cdfad
#
_cell.length_a   1.000
_cell.length_b   1.000
_cell.length_c   1.000
_cell.angle_alpha   90.00
_cell.angle_beta   90.00
_cell.angle_gamma   90.00
#
_symmetry.space_group_name_H-M   'P 1'
#
loop_
_entity.id
_entity.type
_entity.pdbx_description
1 polymer ?
#
loop_
_entity_poly.entity_id
_entity_poly.type
_entity_poly.pdbx_seq_one_letter_code
_entity_poly.pdbx_strand_id
1 'polypeptide(L)'
;MSTTSDLKELLIVSVTPQNLERGVLWFKENAEAIEKARFTNPWWRENTMWLEPDLVIKPSLLIRRLIDLGYERAGVAAGKGIFAPHGGIIEIWPINEDRPRL
;
A
#
# COMPACT_ATOMS: atom_id res chain seq x y z
N MET A 1 25.19 0.60 -2.95
CA MET A 1 24.76 0.80 -2.65
C MET A 1 23.59 0.74 -2.21
N SER A 2 23.35 0.69 -1.75
CA SER A 2 22.22 0.39 -1.36
C SER A 2 21.41 1.39 -0.75
N THR A 3 21.74 2.51 -0.88
CA THR A 3 20.95 3.60 -0.38
C THR A 3 19.60 3.66 -1.03
N THR A 4 19.46 3.06 -2.18
CA THR A 4 18.17 3.02 -2.81
C THR A 4 17.15 2.23 -2.00
N SER A 5 17.58 1.42 -1.06
CA SER A 5 16.66 0.66 -0.25
C SER A 5 15.77 1.56 0.60
N ASP A 6 16.24 2.76 0.94
CA ASP A 6 15.46 3.69 1.73
C ASP A 6 14.40 4.42 0.90
N LEU A 7 14.57 4.41 -0.42
CA LEU A 7 13.68 5.07 -1.34
C LEU A 7 12.84 4.09 -2.15
N LYS A 8 12.69 2.90 -1.64
CA LYS A 8 12.02 1.89 -2.43
C LYS A 8 10.52 2.08 -2.49
N GLU A 9 9.98 1.44 -3.47
CA GLU A 9 8.55 1.48 -3.70
C GLU A 9 7.78 0.88 -2.54
N LEU A 10 6.53 1.26 -2.45
CA LEU A 10 5.62 0.74 -1.46
C LEU A 10 4.48 0.03 -2.16
N LEU A 11 4.30 -1.25 -1.84
CA LEU A 11 3.16 -2.02 -2.30
C LEU A 11 2.07 -1.92 -1.24
N ILE A 12 0.87 -1.54 -1.66
CA ILE A 12 -0.30 -1.49 -0.80
C ILE A 12 -1.32 -2.47 -1.36
N VAL A 13 -1.72 -3.45 -0.54
CA VAL A 13 -2.68 -4.47 -0.97
C VAL A 13 -4.06 -4.17 -0.38
N SER A 14 -5.10 -4.62 -1.09
CA SER A 14 -6.47 -4.38 -0.66
C SER A 14 -6.79 -5.11 0.63
N VAL A 15 -7.73 -4.56 1.40
CA VAL A 15 -8.21 -5.17 2.64
C VAL A 15 -9.27 -6.20 2.27
N THR A 16 -8.84 -7.40 1.95
CA THR A 16 -9.71 -8.51 1.58
C THR A 16 -9.40 -9.69 2.49
N PRO A 17 -10.35 -10.62 2.67
CA PRO A 17 -10.09 -11.79 3.50
C PRO A 17 -8.86 -12.58 3.05
N GLN A 18 -8.67 -12.74 1.75
CA GLN A 18 -7.51 -13.47 1.24
C GLN A 18 -6.20 -12.79 1.64
N ASN A 19 -6.14 -11.47 1.49
CA ASN A 19 -4.92 -10.74 1.81
C ASN A 19 -4.68 -10.69 3.32
N LEU A 20 -5.74 -10.59 4.11
CA LEU A 20 -5.59 -10.58 5.57
C LEU A 20 -5.07 -11.92 6.08
N GLU A 21 -5.46 -13.03 5.46
CA GLU A 21 -4.99 -14.34 5.87
C GLU A 21 -3.52 -14.59 5.56
N ARG A 22 -2.98 -13.94 4.52
CA ARG A 22 -1.61 -14.21 4.08
C ARG A 22 -0.54 -13.67 5.01
N GLY A 23 -0.79 -12.53 5.63
CA GLY A 23 0.16 -11.94 6.57
C GLY A 23 1.33 -11.21 5.92
N VAL A 24 2.06 -10.48 6.75
CA VAL A 24 3.14 -9.59 6.29
C VAL A 24 4.28 -10.34 5.63
N LEU A 25 4.70 -11.44 6.22
CA LEU A 25 5.86 -12.18 5.69
C LEU A 25 5.58 -12.72 4.29
N TRP A 26 4.37 -13.23 4.06
CA TRP A 26 4.01 -13.74 2.74
C TRP A 26 4.15 -12.63 1.68
N PHE A 27 3.68 -11.41 2.01
CA PHE A 27 3.77 -10.32 1.06
C PHE A 27 5.20 -9.87 0.81
N LYS A 28 6.04 -9.89 1.84
CA LYS A 28 7.45 -9.56 1.66
C LYS A 28 8.15 -10.56 0.74
N GLU A 29 7.82 -11.81 0.88
CA GLU A 29 8.42 -12.87 0.07
C GLU A 29 7.92 -12.89 -1.37
N ASN A 30 6.72 -12.36 -1.59
CA ASN A 30 6.08 -12.43 -2.90
C ASN A 30 5.93 -11.08 -3.59
N ALA A 31 6.57 -10.03 -3.08
CA ALA A 31 6.38 -8.68 -3.61
C ALA A 31 6.74 -8.57 -5.08
N GLU A 32 7.86 -9.18 -5.50
CA GLU A 32 8.26 -9.12 -6.90
C GLU A 32 7.28 -9.86 -7.81
N ALA A 33 6.79 -11.00 -7.35
CA ALA A 33 5.82 -11.76 -8.13
C ALA A 33 4.51 -10.98 -8.29
N ILE A 34 4.09 -10.27 -7.23
CA ILE A 34 2.89 -9.46 -7.28
C ILE A 34 3.07 -8.29 -8.25
N GLU A 35 4.23 -7.64 -8.20
CA GLU A 35 4.52 -6.54 -9.11
C GLU A 35 4.37 -6.99 -10.56
N LYS A 36 4.92 -8.14 -10.90
CA LYS A 36 4.82 -8.67 -12.25
C LYS A 36 3.38 -9.08 -12.59
N ALA A 37 2.68 -9.66 -11.64
CA ALA A 37 1.31 -10.11 -11.85
C ALA A 37 0.35 -8.96 -12.12
N ARG A 38 0.66 -7.76 -11.65
CA ARG A 38 -0.18 -6.59 -11.91
C ARG A 38 -0.30 -6.27 -13.40
N PHE A 39 0.68 -6.67 -14.20
CA PHE A 39 0.64 -6.43 -15.64
C PHE A 39 -0.20 -7.43 -16.39
N THR A 40 -0.40 -8.61 -15.84
CA THR A 40 -1.06 -9.70 -16.55
C THR A 40 -2.34 -10.18 -15.90
N ASN A 41 -2.54 -9.88 -14.62
CA ASN A 41 -3.69 -10.36 -13.87
C ASN A 41 -4.53 -9.17 -13.39
N PRO A 42 -5.76 -9.00 -13.91
CA PRO A 42 -6.60 -7.87 -13.50
C PRO A 42 -6.87 -7.81 -12.01
N TRP A 43 -7.01 -8.97 -11.35
CA TRP A 43 -7.28 -8.99 -9.91
C TRP A 43 -6.18 -8.29 -9.13
N TRP A 44 -4.90 -8.61 -9.44
CA TRP A 44 -3.78 -7.98 -8.76
C TRP A 44 -3.68 -6.50 -9.09
N ARG A 45 -3.99 -6.12 -10.34
CA ARG A 45 -3.96 -4.71 -10.74
C ARG A 45 -5.01 -3.90 -9.99
N GLU A 46 -6.21 -4.47 -9.81
CA GLU A 46 -7.30 -3.76 -9.15
C GLU A 46 -7.21 -3.79 -7.64
N ASN A 47 -6.55 -4.78 -7.09
CA ASN A 47 -6.48 -4.98 -5.64
C ASN A 47 -5.15 -4.61 -5.02
N THR A 48 -4.30 -3.93 -5.76
CA THR A 48 -3.03 -3.43 -5.24
C THR A 48 -2.76 -2.03 -5.77
N MET A 49 -1.89 -1.33 -5.05
CA MET A 49 -1.38 -0.03 -5.48
C MET A 49 0.13 -0.05 -5.29
N TRP A 50 0.86 0.47 -6.25
CA TRP A 50 2.32 0.50 -6.21
C TRP A 50 2.76 1.95 -6.23
N LEU A 51 3.37 2.41 -5.15
CA LEU A 51 3.84 3.79 -5.03
C LEU A 51 5.36 3.82 -5.15
N GLU A 52 5.84 4.67 -6.03
CA GLU A 52 7.27 4.85 -6.24
C GLU A 52 7.71 6.19 -5.63
N PRO A 53 8.99 6.33 -5.25
CA PRO A 53 9.47 7.54 -4.57
C PRO A 53 9.22 8.83 -5.35
N ASP A 54 9.30 8.76 -6.67
CA ASP A 54 9.15 9.96 -7.51
C ASP A 54 7.76 10.11 -8.09
N LEU A 55 6.82 9.30 -7.64
CA LEU A 55 5.47 9.35 -8.16
C LEU A 55 4.77 10.63 -7.73
N VAL A 56 4.23 11.35 -8.69
CA VAL A 56 3.43 12.55 -8.43
C VAL A 56 1.96 12.16 -8.58
N ILE A 57 1.23 12.21 -7.47
CA ILE A 57 -0.19 11.86 -7.47
C ILE A 57 -0.94 12.88 -6.63
N LYS A 58 -2.11 13.30 -7.10
CA LYS A 58 -2.93 14.22 -6.33
C LYS A 58 -3.42 13.54 -5.04
N PRO A 59 -3.36 14.24 -3.90
CA PRO A 59 -3.82 13.65 -2.64
C PRO A 59 -5.25 13.11 -2.70
N SER A 60 -6.14 13.79 -3.40
CA SER A 60 -7.52 13.33 -3.50
C SER A 60 -7.64 12.01 -4.25
N LEU A 61 -6.81 11.80 -5.27
CA LEU A 61 -6.79 10.55 -6.01
C LEU A 61 -6.23 9.41 -5.16
N LEU A 62 -5.19 9.70 -4.40
CA LEU A 62 -4.60 8.70 -3.51
C LEU A 62 -5.59 8.27 -2.45
N ILE A 63 -6.28 9.23 -1.83
CA ILE A 63 -7.30 8.93 -0.84
C ILE A 63 -8.40 8.06 -1.43
N ARG A 64 -8.86 8.41 -2.62
CA ARG A 64 -9.90 7.63 -3.28
C ARG A 64 -9.46 6.20 -3.56
N ARG A 65 -8.22 6.04 -4.04
CA ARG A 65 -7.68 4.70 -4.28
C ARG A 65 -7.59 3.89 -2.99
N LEU A 66 -7.18 4.52 -1.90
CA LEU A 66 -7.11 3.83 -0.61
C LEU A 66 -8.49 3.36 -0.17
N ILE A 67 -9.49 4.21 -0.32
CA ILE A 67 -10.87 3.82 0.03
C ILE A 67 -11.33 2.67 -0.86
N ASP A 68 -11.05 2.73 -2.14
CA ASP A 68 -11.40 1.65 -3.07
C ASP A 68 -10.72 0.33 -2.70
N LEU A 69 -9.53 0.40 -2.12
CA LEU A 69 -8.82 -0.79 -1.66
C LEU A 69 -9.30 -1.28 -0.29
N GLY A 70 -10.28 -0.60 0.31
CA GLY A 70 -10.86 -1.02 1.58
C GLY A 70 -10.24 -0.39 2.81
N TYR A 71 -9.38 0.60 2.65
CA TYR A 71 -8.75 1.30 3.77
C TYR A 71 -9.71 2.30 4.39
N GLU A 72 -9.60 2.49 5.71
CA GLU A 72 -10.43 3.44 6.43
C GLU A 72 -9.64 4.71 6.76
N ARG A 73 -10.29 5.85 6.66
CA ARG A 73 -9.71 7.13 7.03
C ARG A 73 -9.87 7.38 8.52
N ALA A 74 -8.83 7.85 9.17
CA ALA A 74 -8.87 8.19 10.59
C ALA A 74 -7.92 9.36 10.86
N GLY A 75 -7.91 9.86 12.09
CA GLY A 75 -6.99 10.94 12.48
C GLY A 75 -5.57 10.46 12.68
N VAL A 76 -5.39 9.17 13.00
CA VAL A 76 -4.08 8.55 13.19
C VAL A 76 -4.13 7.17 12.59
N ALA A 77 -3.06 6.77 11.90
CA ALA A 77 -2.96 5.42 11.35
C ALA A 77 -2.50 4.47 12.46
N ALA A 78 -3.41 4.15 13.36
CA ALA A 78 -3.11 3.37 14.56
C ALA A 78 -3.22 1.86 14.38
N GLY A 79 -3.60 1.40 13.20
CA GLY A 79 -3.73 -0.02 12.92
C GLY A 79 -3.64 -0.29 11.44
N LYS A 80 -3.48 -1.57 11.10
CA LYS A 80 -3.44 -1.98 9.70
C LYS A 80 -4.77 -1.69 9.02
N GLY A 81 -4.69 -1.23 7.78
CA GLY A 81 -5.90 -0.91 7.02
C GLY A 81 -6.42 0.50 7.26
N ILE A 82 -5.64 1.36 7.92
CA ILE A 82 -6.05 2.72 8.23
C ILE A 82 -5.08 3.71 7.58
N PHE A 83 -5.61 4.82 7.09
CA PHE A 83 -4.77 5.91 6.62
C PHE A 83 -5.23 7.23 7.25
N ALA A 84 -4.29 8.15 7.39
CA ALA A 84 -4.55 9.44 8.05
C ALA A 84 -3.88 10.57 7.29
N PRO A 85 -4.65 11.43 6.61
CA PRO A 85 -4.08 12.61 5.95
C PRO A 85 -3.72 13.68 6.98
N HIS A 86 -2.52 14.25 6.85
CA HIS A 86 -2.06 15.32 7.73
C HIS A 86 -1.44 16.41 6.84
N GLY A 87 -2.24 17.38 6.41
CA GLY A 87 -1.75 18.43 5.54
C GLY A 87 -1.23 17.83 4.24
N GLY A 88 0.04 18.03 3.94
CA GLY A 88 0.66 17.52 2.71
C GLY A 88 1.14 16.08 2.79
N ILE A 89 0.94 15.42 3.92
CA ILE A 89 1.45 14.07 4.15
C ILE A 89 0.29 13.12 4.42
N ILE A 90 0.36 11.92 3.86
CA ILE A 90 -0.63 10.89 4.16
C ILE A 90 0.10 9.72 4.81
N GLU A 91 -0.30 9.42 6.05
CA GLU A 91 0.21 8.26 6.76
C GLU A 91 -0.68 7.07 6.42
N ILE A 92 -0.06 5.95 6.04
CA ILE A 92 -0.79 4.74 5.65
C ILE A 92 -0.20 3.56 6.40
N TRP A 93 -1.05 2.70 6.94
CA TRP A 93 -0.60 1.43 7.49
C TRP A 93 -1.12 0.31 6.60
N PRO A 94 -0.36 -0.07 5.54
CA PRO A 94 -0.79 -1.17 4.68
C PRO A 94 -0.92 -2.46 5.48
N ILE A 95 -1.89 -3.28 5.12
CA ILE A 95 -2.07 -4.55 5.83
C ILE A 95 -0.90 -5.51 5.60
N ASN A 96 -0.08 -5.24 4.59
CA ASN A 96 1.10 -6.04 4.27
C ASN A 96 2.38 -5.47 4.89
N GLU A 97 2.29 -4.53 5.83
CA GLU A 97 3.43 -3.91 6.49
C GLU A 97 3.30 -4.02 8.00
N ASP A 98 4.44 -4.04 8.69
CA ASP A 98 4.46 -4.16 10.15
C ASP A 98 4.17 -2.84 10.86
N ARG A 99 4.28 -1.72 10.16
CA ARG A 99 4.13 -0.40 10.74
C ARG A 99 3.63 0.58 9.71
N PRO A 100 3.13 1.76 10.17
CA PRO A 100 2.68 2.78 9.23
C PRO A 100 3.83 3.35 8.41
N ARG A 101 3.48 3.87 7.24
CA ARG A 101 4.42 4.51 6.34
C ARG A 101 3.90 5.91 6.01
N LEU A 102 4.82 6.83 5.81
CA LEU A 102 4.49 8.19 5.38
C LEU A 102 4.75 8.36 3.86
#